data_6f3e4fd5a9d57a294d49abac73936b32
#
_entry.id   6f3e4fd5a9d57a294d49abac73936b32
#
_cell.length_a   1.000
_cell.length_b   1.000
_cell.length_c   1.000
_cell.angle_alpha   90.00
_cell.angle_beta   90.00
_cell.angle_gamma   90.00
#
_symmetry.space_group_name_H-M   'P 1'
#
loop_
_entity.id
_entity.type
_entity.pdbx_description
1 polymer ?
#
loop_
_entity_poly.entity_id
_entity_poly.type
_entity_poly.pdbx_seq_one_letter_code
_entity_poly.pdbx_strand_id
1 'polypeptide(L)'
;MRNSGILLHISSLPSRFGIGRMGRAAQDFVDFLQMSETAYWQILPLSPTSYGDSPYQSFSVYAGNPYFIDFMQLEEQGLLDHEDYSGILWQRNADTVDYELLYRSNITVLRRAFARFMQKPARGYAAFKKANASWLPDYALFMALKDAHEGAPWYEWETPLAMRDKAALEEAAKRLADETELQCFIQFVFSQQWKALKKYANDHSVKIIGDMPIYVAYDSADVWCSPELFALDADKRPVEVAGCPPDPFSPTGQLWGNPLYDWAYHKKTSYRWWINRLRHVSALYDVVRIDHFRGFESYYTIPYGNKDATVGKWRKGPNKALFQAAMRELGDLHIIAEDLGFITPGVRKMLDALGYPGMKVLQFGFSDAANEHLPHNFRTANMVAYTGTHDNETLRGWLESADKKTIKFAKSYLRCKKQQIPDEMVACCWQSIADLAVAQMQDFLHADKSGRMNTPSTLGGNWQFRTDTDDFTSALAKAIRKLNRTYGRAVQPEKPETPEEPEETKAPAKSSDPETEAKSSEPETEEKPKRKYTRRKTAEVSAEPEAKPKRKYTRRKKTEPTEENQ
;
A
#
# COMPACT_ATOMS: atom_id res chain seq x y z
N MET A 1 5.15 1.58 20.69
CA MET A 1 3.84 2.10 21.19
C MET A 1 2.74 1.45 20.39
N ARG A 2 1.65 0.98 21.01
CA ARG A 2 0.53 0.38 20.27
C ARG A 2 -0.38 1.47 19.72
N ASN A 3 -0.74 1.37 18.43
CA ASN A 3 -1.54 2.37 17.74
C ASN A 3 -2.79 1.76 17.09
N SER A 4 -3.71 2.60 16.69
CA SER A 4 -4.88 2.25 15.89
C SER A 4 -4.88 3.00 14.55
N GLY A 5 -5.56 2.43 13.56
CA GLY A 5 -5.79 3.03 12.26
C GLY A 5 -7.18 2.74 11.72
N ILE A 6 -7.64 3.57 10.82
CA ILE A 6 -8.88 3.37 10.06
C ILE A 6 -8.54 3.35 8.57
N LEU A 7 -9.02 2.31 7.88
CA LEU A 7 -8.94 2.18 6.42
C LEU A 7 -10.19 2.80 5.79
N LEU A 8 -9.99 3.88 5.05
CA LEU A 8 -11.00 4.50 4.18
C LEU A 8 -10.30 5.21 3.04
N HIS A 9 -10.58 4.81 1.79
CA HIS A 9 -9.98 5.47 0.64
C HIS A 9 -10.56 6.86 0.40
N ILE A 10 -9.78 7.77 -0.19
CA ILE A 10 -10.24 9.13 -0.50
C ILE A 10 -11.49 9.11 -1.40
N SER A 11 -11.56 8.19 -2.38
CA SER A 11 -12.74 8.04 -3.25
C SER A 11 -14.06 7.86 -2.49
N SER A 12 -13.99 7.29 -1.28
CA SER A 12 -15.16 6.98 -0.45
C SER A 12 -15.65 8.16 0.39
N LEU A 13 -14.90 9.26 0.45
CA LEU A 13 -15.30 10.44 1.23
C LEU A 13 -16.52 11.14 0.60
N PRO A 14 -17.34 11.82 1.41
CA PRO A 14 -18.47 12.60 0.91
C PRO A 14 -18.03 13.66 -0.10
N SER A 15 -18.80 13.83 -1.16
CA SER A 15 -18.53 14.85 -2.16
C SER A 15 -19.74 15.03 -3.08
N ARG A 16 -20.03 16.27 -3.46
CA ARG A 16 -21.02 16.61 -4.50
C ARG A 16 -20.52 16.32 -5.92
N PHE A 17 -19.25 15.96 -6.09
CA PHE A 17 -18.61 15.72 -7.38
C PHE A 17 -18.49 14.23 -7.73
N GLY A 18 -19.33 13.38 -7.17
CA GLY A 18 -19.44 11.95 -7.52
C GLY A 18 -18.34 11.04 -6.98
N ILE A 19 -17.27 11.60 -6.42
CA ILE A 19 -16.14 10.87 -5.81
C ILE A 19 -15.51 11.76 -4.73
N GLY A 20 -14.99 11.15 -3.67
CA GLY A 20 -14.26 11.89 -2.64
C GLY A 20 -13.01 12.58 -3.19
N ARG A 21 -12.71 13.77 -2.66
CA ARG A 21 -11.62 14.63 -3.14
C ARG A 21 -10.78 15.13 -1.98
N MET A 22 -9.60 15.70 -2.27
CA MET A 22 -8.65 16.27 -1.32
C MET A 22 -9.07 17.66 -0.81
N GLY A 23 -10.38 17.83 -0.56
CA GLY A 23 -11.01 19.06 -0.11
C GLY A 23 -11.45 19.01 1.35
N ARG A 24 -12.48 19.81 1.67
CA ARG A 24 -12.99 19.96 3.03
C ARG A 24 -13.40 18.64 3.68
N ALA A 25 -14.08 17.74 2.95
CA ALA A 25 -14.49 16.44 3.48
C ALA A 25 -13.30 15.57 3.93
N ALA A 26 -12.16 15.67 3.26
CA ALA A 26 -10.94 14.97 3.68
C ALA A 26 -10.35 15.58 4.97
N GLN A 27 -10.43 16.90 5.15
CA GLN A 27 -10.03 17.57 6.38
C GLN A 27 -11.00 17.20 7.53
N ASP A 28 -12.30 17.21 7.28
CA ASP A 28 -13.33 16.81 8.28
C ASP A 28 -13.11 15.34 8.74
N PHE A 29 -12.68 14.47 7.85
CA PHE A 29 -12.31 13.10 8.21
C PHE A 29 -11.03 13.05 9.07
N VAL A 30 -10.04 13.89 8.79
CA VAL A 30 -8.85 14.04 9.68
C VAL A 30 -9.28 14.53 11.06
N ASP A 31 -10.17 15.52 11.15
CA ASP A 31 -10.72 16.02 12.41
C ASP A 31 -11.46 14.91 13.19
N PHE A 32 -12.23 14.07 12.47
CA PHE A 32 -12.88 12.89 13.04
C PHE A 32 -11.85 11.89 13.61
N LEU A 33 -10.75 11.63 12.88
CA LEU A 33 -9.69 10.75 13.35
C LEU A 33 -8.97 11.32 14.58
N GLN A 34 -8.68 12.61 14.58
CA GLN A 34 -8.12 13.31 15.75
C GLN A 34 -9.08 13.22 16.96
N MET A 35 -10.37 13.49 16.76
CA MET A 35 -11.39 13.39 17.81
C MET A 35 -11.49 11.98 18.38
N SER A 36 -11.29 10.96 17.56
CA SER A 36 -11.30 9.55 17.97
C SER A 36 -9.95 9.07 18.54
N GLU A 37 -8.92 9.93 18.57
CA GLU A 37 -7.55 9.60 18.99
C GLU A 37 -6.98 8.43 18.18
N THR A 38 -7.27 8.38 16.88
CA THR A 38 -6.78 7.39 15.93
C THR A 38 -5.50 7.90 15.28
N ALA A 39 -4.42 7.10 15.32
CA ALA A 39 -3.09 7.53 14.88
C ALA A 39 -2.88 7.46 13.36
N TYR A 40 -3.61 6.56 12.67
CA TYR A 40 -3.36 6.31 11.27
C TYR A 40 -4.62 6.35 10.41
N TRP A 41 -4.52 7.03 9.30
CA TRP A 41 -5.44 6.94 8.17
C TRP A 41 -4.82 6.07 7.09
N GLN A 42 -5.38 4.90 6.81
CA GLN A 42 -4.93 4.06 5.70
C GLN A 42 -5.78 4.33 4.46
N ILE A 43 -5.10 4.52 3.33
CA ILE A 43 -5.71 4.75 2.02
C ILE A 43 -5.16 3.74 1.00
N LEU A 44 -5.86 3.59 -0.12
CA LEU A 44 -5.42 2.80 -1.27
C LEU A 44 -4.50 3.63 -2.19
N PRO A 45 -3.91 3.04 -3.26
CA PRO A 45 -3.04 3.79 -4.16
C PRO A 45 -3.69 5.05 -4.72
N LEU A 46 -2.93 6.15 -4.76
CA LEU A 46 -3.39 7.46 -5.26
C LEU A 46 -3.14 7.65 -6.76
N SER A 47 -2.66 6.64 -7.45
CA SER A 47 -2.31 6.72 -8.86
C SER A 47 -3.56 6.76 -9.76
N PRO A 48 -3.46 7.30 -11.00
CA PRO A 48 -4.57 7.30 -11.95
C PRO A 48 -5.06 5.89 -12.23
N THR A 49 -6.38 5.68 -12.17
CA THR A 49 -6.99 4.39 -12.47
C THR A 49 -7.05 4.14 -13.98
N SER A 50 -6.89 2.89 -14.39
CA SER A 50 -7.05 2.44 -15.75
C SER A 50 -8.32 1.59 -15.91
N TYR A 51 -8.33 0.63 -16.84
CA TYR A 51 -9.44 -0.27 -17.06
C TYR A 51 -9.91 -0.97 -15.78
N GLY A 52 -11.22 -0.96 -15.54
CA GLY A 52 -11.85 -1.56 -14.35
C GLY A 52 -11.77 -0.70 -13.08
N ASP A 53 -11.36 0.57 -13.20
CA ASP A 53 -11.34 1.58 -12.13
C ASP A 53 -10.47 1.22 -10.91
N SER A 54 -9.68 0.14 -11.02
CA SER A 54 -8.83 -0.36 -9.95
C SER A 54 -7.65 0.58 -9.68
N PRO A 55 -7.43 1.01 -8.44
CA PRO A 55 -6.25 1.78 -8.08
C PRO A 55 -4.94 0.96 -8.15
N TYR A 56 -5.05 -0.38 -8.28
CA TYR A 56 -3.91 -1.29 -8.43
C TYR A 56 -3.51 -1.51 -9.89
N GLN A 57 -4.33 -1.07 -10.84
CA GLN A 57 -4.02 -1.01 -12.27
C GLN A 57 -3.92 0.45 -12.67
N SER A 58 -2.71 0.98 -12.78
CA SER A 58 -2.49 2.40 -12.98
C SER A 58 -1.68 2.70 -14.23
N PHE A 59 -1.96 3.84 -14.84
CA PHE A 59 -1.19 4.37 -15.97
C PHE A 59 0.20 4.85 -15.59
N SER A 60 0.50 5.04 -14.30
CA SER A 60 1.83 5.43 -13.82
C SER A 60 2.00 5.16 -12.32
N VAL A 61 3.21 4.76 -11.92
CA VAL A 61 3.58 4.60 -10.50
C VAL A 61 3.92 5.94 -9.81
N TYR A 62 4.03 7.02 -10.58
CA TYR A 62 4.43 8.35 -10.08
C TYR A 62 3.30 9.36 -10.08
N ALA A 63 2.37 9.24 -11.01
CA ALA A 63 1.31 10.21 -11.22
C ALA A 63 0.20 10.08 -10.17
N GLY A 64 -0.41 11.21 -9.82
CA GLY A 64 -1.60 11.27 -8.97
C GLY A 64 -2.89 11.25 -9.76
N ASN A 65 -3.94 10.68 -9.17
CA ASN A 65 -5.25 10.53 -9.79
C ASN A 65 -5.97 11.89 -9.92
N PRO A 66 -6.31 12.35 -11.11
CA PRO A 66 -7.00 13.62 -11.34
C PRO A 66 -8.39 13.69 -10.69
N TYR A 67 -9.02 12.55 -10.40
CA TYR A 67 -10.33 12.52 -9.75
C TYR A 67 -10.30 13.04 -8.31
N PHE A 68 -9.16 12.99 -7.65
CA PHE A 68 -9.01 13.47 -6.27
C PHE A 68 -8.74 14.97 -6.15
N ILE A 69 -8.53 15.68 -7.26
CA ILE A 69 -8.37 17.14 -7.27
C ILE A 69 -9.69 17.79 -6.85
N ASP A 70 -9.65 18.61 -5.82
CA ASP A 70 -10.80 19.33 -5.33
C ASP A 70 -11.05 20.61 -6.12
N PHE A 71 -12.24 20.74 -6.68
CA PHE A 71 -12.64 21.88 -7.51
C PHE A 71 -12.94 23.13 -6.71
N MET A 72 -13.37 22.98 -5.44
CA MET A 72 -13.62 24.14 -4.58
C MET A 72 -12.33 24.91 -4.30
N GLN A 73 -11.22 24.19 -4.07
CA GLN A 73 -9.91 24.84 -3.92
C GLN A 73 -9.46 25.53 -5.21
N LEU A 74 -9.82 25.00 -6.40
CA LEU A 74 -9.52 25.67 -7.68
C LEU A 74 -10.39 26.93 -7.86
N GLU A 75 -11.63 26.91 -7.41
CA GLU A 75 -12.51 28.11 -7.39
C GLU A 75 -11.95 29.18 -6.44
N GLU A 76 -11.56 28.81 -5.21
CA GLU A 76 -10.92 29.70 -4.25
C GLU A 76 -9.63 30.35 -4.80
N GLN A 77 -8.92 29.64 -5.68
CA GLN A 77 -7.73 30.15 -6.37
C GLN A 77 -8.04 30.99 -7.61
N GLY A 78 -9.32 31.16 -7.97
CA GLY A 78 -9.76 31.86 -9.18
C GLY A 78 -9.46 31.12 -10.49
N LEU A 79 -9.23 29.80 -10.42
CA LEU A 79 -8.99 28.95 -11.59
C LEU A 79 -10.29 28.32 -12.12
N LEU A 80 -11.35 28.32 -11.33
CA LEU A 80 -12.70 27.90 -11.72
C LEU A 80 -13.70 28.96 -11.23
N ASP A 81 -14.82 29.08 -11.93
CA ASP A 81 -16.04 29.73 -11.48
C ASP A 81 -17.09 28.65 -11.20
N HIS A 82 -18.11 29.00 -10.41
CA HIS A 82 -19.18 28.07 -10.05
C HIS A 82 -19.88 27.44 -11.28
N GLU A 83 -20.07 28.22 -12.34
CA GLU A 83 -20.69 27.80 -13.59
C GLU A 83 -19.89 26.74 -14.35
N ASP A 84 -18.59 26.62 -14.08
CA ASP A 84 -17.73 25.64 -14.78
C ASP A 84 -18.08 24.20 -14.43
N TYR A 85 -18.73 23.95 -13.29
CA TYR A 85 -19.01 22.60 -12.81
C TYR A 85 -20.44 22.39 -12.28
N SER A 86 -21.22 23.47 -12.01
CA SER A 86 -22.56 23.38 -11.36
C SER A 86 -23.62 22.71 -12.20
N GLY A 87 -23.52 22.80 -13.55
CA GLY A 87 -24.46 22.17 -14.48
C GLY A 87 -24.15 20.71 -14.83
N ILE A 88 -23.12 20.11 -14.21
CA ILE A 88 -22.65 18.76 -14.55
C ILE A 88 -23.31 17.74 -13.62
N LEU A 89 -23.85 16.66 -14.20
CA LEU A 89 -24.28 15.48 -13.45
C LEU A 89 -23.05 14.65 -13.07
N TRP A 90 -22.76 14.60 -11.78
CA TRP A 90 -21.57 13.90 -11.26
C TRP A 90 -21.84 12.48 -10.76
N GLN A 91 -23.08 12.17 -10.41
CA GLN A 91 -23.48 10.88 -9.86
C GLN A 91 -24.96 10.60 -10.11
N ARG A 92 -25.30 9.34 -10.35
CA ARG A 92 -26.68 8.85 -10.43
C ARG A 92 -27.18 8.35 -9.09
N ASN A 93 -26.27 7.92 -8.22
CA ASN A 93 -26.50 7.43 -6.85
C ASN A 93 -25.51 8.11 -5.90
N ALA A 94 -25.95 8.54 -4.73
CA ALA A 94 -25.11 9.19 -3.71
C ALA A 94 -24.12 8.19 -3.06
N ASP A 95 -24.52 6.92 -2.92
CA ASP A 95 -23.80 5.90 -2.17
C ASP A 95 -22.69 5.22 -2.98
N THR A 96 -22.58 5.52 -4.27
CA THR A 96 -21.63 4.88 -5.17
C THR A 96 -20.94 5.87 -6.11
N VAL A 97 -19.66 5.59 -6.42
CA VAL A 97 -18.92 6.32 -7.46
C VAL A 97 -19.42 5.91 -8.83
N ASP A 98 -19.77 6.88 -9.66
CA ASP A 98 -20.12 6.69 -11.07
C ASP A 98 -18.93 7.05 -11.95
N TYR A 99 -18.05 6.08 -12.19
CA TYR A 99 -16.82 6.29 -12.97
C TYR A 99 -17.08 6.71 -14.42
N GLU A 100 -18.20 6.28 -15.03
CA GLU A 100 -18.57 6.71 -16.39
C GLU A 100 -18.77 8.24 -16.45
N LEU A 101 -19.52 8.80 -15.50
CA LEU A 101 -19.75 10.24 -15.42
C LEU A 101 -18.46 11.00 -15.08
N LEU A 102 -17.62 10.46 -14.22
CA LEU A 102 -16.33 11.06 -13.90
C LEU A 102 -15.40 11.10 -15.11
N TYR A 103 -15.29 10.00 -15.84
CA TYR A 103 -14.47 9.91 -17.05
C TYR A 103 -14.87 10.99 -18.08
N ARG A 104 -16.17 11.19 -18.30
CA ARG A 104 -16.69 12.19 -19.25
C ARG A 104 -16.51 13.62 -18.80
N SER A 105 -16.59 13.88 -17.50
CA SER A 105 -16.77 15.23 -16.98
C SER A 105 -15.54 15.83 -16.32
N ASN A 106 -14.73 15.02 -15.63
CA ASN A 106 -13.66 15.54 -14.78
C ASN A 106 -12.60 16.31 -15.56
N ILE A 107 -12.16 15.76 -16.69
CA ILE A 107 -11.12 16.39 -17.53
C ILE A 107 -11.62 17.70 -18.15
N THR A 108 -12.92 17.80 -18.46
CA THR A 108 -13.51 19.02 -19.02
C THR A 108 -13.40 20.19 -18.06
N VAL A 109 -13.66 19.96 -16.76
CA VAL A 109 -13.52 20.98 -15.72
C VAL A 109 -12.05 21.35 -15.50
N LEU A 110 -11.16 20.35 -15.43
CA LEU A 110 -9.72 20.60 -15.29
C LEU A 110 -9.14 21.37 -16.47
N ARG A 111 -9.65 21.17 -17.69
CA ARG A 111 -9.26 21.93 -18.89
C ARG A 111 -9.67 23.41 -18.79
N ARG A 112 -10.81 23.73 -18.19
CA ARG A 112 -11.22 25.12 -17.93
C ARG A 112 -10.29 25.79 -16.91
N ALA A 113 -9.95 25.08 -15.83
CA ALA A 113 -8.99 25.54 -14.84
C ALA A 113 -7.60 25.77 -15.46
N PHE A 114 -7.14 24.86 -16.33
CA PHE A 114 -5.88 24.96 -17.05
C PHE A 114 -5.83 26.20 -17.94
N ALA A 115 -6.90 26.48 -18.70
CA ALA A 115 -6.95 27.65 -19.57
C ALA A 115 -6.76 28.98 -18.80
N ARG A 116 -7.35 29.10 -17.60
CA ARG A 116 -7.13 30.28 -16.72
C ARG A 116 -5.74 30.28 -16.10
N PHE A 117 -5.26 29.10 -15.67
CA PHE A 117 -3.93 28.97 -15.10
C PHE A 117 -2.81 29.41 -16.05
N MET A 118 -2.92 29.09 -17.35
CA MET A 118 -1.93 29.44 -18.36
C MET A 118 -1.86 30.94 -18.64
N GLN A 119 -2.88 31.73 -18.29
CA GLN A 119 -2.81 33.20 -18.38
C GLN A 119 -1.83 33.78 -17.36
N LYS A 120 -1.70 33.14 -16.18
CA LYS A 120 -0.78 33.55 -15.12
C LYS A 120 -0.35 32.31 -14.31
N PRO A 121 0.60 31.53 -14.83
CA PRO A 121 1.07 30.33 -14.13
C PRO A 121 1.57 30.63 -12.72
N ALA A 122 1.19 29.75 -11.78
CA ALA A 122 1.56 29.92 -10.38
C ALA A 122 3.07 29.87 -10.17
N ARG A 123 3.54 30.64 -9.18
CA ARG A 123 4.93 30.59 -8.73
C ARG A 123 5.23 29.17 -8.24
N GLY A 124 6.30 28.55 -8.75
CA GLY A 124 6.67 27.18 -8.39
C GLY A 124 6.31 26.13 -9.45
N TYR A 125 5.46 26.42 -10.44
CA TYR A 125 5.12 25.48 -11.50
C TYR A 125 6.34 25.00 -12.29
N ALA A 126 7.20 25.92 -12.72
CA ALA A 126 8.45 25.57 -13.42
C ALA A 126 9.40 24.74 -12.52
N ALA A 127 9.48 25.05 -11.23
CA ALA A 127 10.26 24.28 -10.27
C ALA A 127 9.70 22.86 -10.08
N PHE A 128 8.38 22.72 -10.05
CA PHE A 128 7.72 21.41 -10.01
C PHE A 128 8.05 20.57 -11.25
N LYS A 129 7.92 21.12 -12.45
CA LYS A 129 8.29 20.42 -13.70
C LYS A 129 9.75 19.99 -13.68
N LYS A 130 10.66 20.87 -13.24
CA LYS A 130 12.09 20.56 -13.12
C LYS A 130 12.34 19.43 -12.10
N ALA A 131 11.70 19.47 -10.94
CA ALA A 131 11.86 18.46 -9.90
C ALA A 131 11.34 17.07 -10.31
N ASN A 132 10.37 17.02 -11.24
CA ASN A 132 9.75 15.81 -11.75
C ASN A 132 10.16 15.44 -13.18
N ALA A 133 11.27 16.04 -13.69
CA ALA A 133 11.72 15.86 -15.07
C ALA A 133 12.08 14.41 -15.45
N SER A 134 12.26 13.52 -14.46
CA SER A 134 12.59 12.11 -14.70
C SER A 134 11.39 11.23 -15.10
N TRP A 135 10.16 11.71 -14.91
CA TRP A 135 8.96 10.93 -15.23
C TRP A 135 7.83 11.76 -15.86
N LEU A 136 7.66 13.02 -15.41
CA LEU A 136 6.51 13.84 -15.78
C LEU A 136 6.37 14.12 -17.29
N PRO A 137 7.43 14.44 -18.05
CA PRO A 137 7.31 14.67 -19.49
C PRO A 137 6.84 13.42 -20.26
N ASP A 138 7.39 12.25 -19.93
CA ASP A 138 7.01 10.98 -20.56
C ASP A 138 5.57 10.59 -20.21
N TYR A 139 5.17 10.71 -18.92
CA TYR A 139 3.79 10.48 -18.49
C TYR A 139 2.81 11.43 -19.18
N ALA A 140 3.13 12.72 -19.23
CA ALA A 140 2.25 13.72 -19.82
C ALA A 140 2.04 13.47 -21.33
N LEU A 141 3.10 13.12 -22.05
CA LEU A 141 3.00 12.74 -23.47
C LEU A 141 2.24 11.43 -23.64
N PHE A 142 2.47 10.42 -22.77
CA PHE A 142 1.71 9.17 -22.79
C PHE A 142 0.22 9.41 -22.65
N MET A 143 -0.21 10.22 -21.69
CA MET A 143 -1.63 10.54 -21.49
C MET A 143 -2.22 11.35 -22.63
N ALA A 144 -1.47 12.32 -23.19
CA ALA A 144 -1.90 13.09 -24.34
C ALA A 144 -2.07 12.20 -25.60
N LEU A 145 -1.17 11.22 -25.80
CA LEU A 145 -1.30 10.22 -26.86
C LEU A 145 -2.49 9.31 -26.61
N LYS A 146 -2.69 8.87 -25.36
CA LYS A 146 -3.81 8.01 -24.99
C LYS A 146 -5.15 8.69 -25.26
N ASP A 147 -5.28 9.97 -24.91
CA ASP A 147 -6.47 10.77 -25.25
C ASP A 147 -6.67 10.92 -26.76
N ALA A 148 -5.58 11.13 -27.52
CA ALA A 148 -5.64 11.22 -28.99
C ALA A 148 -6.01 9.90 -29.68
N HIS A 149 -5.82 8.76 -29.00
CA HIS A 149 -6.20 7.42 -29.46
C HIS A 149 -7.45 6.90 -28.73
N GLU A 150 -8.32 7.79 -28.24
CA GLU A 150 -9.61 7.44 -27.61
C GLU A 150 -9.47 6.43 -26.44
N GLY A 151 -8.36 6.48 -25.70
CA GLY A 151 -8.07 5.59 -24.59
C GLY A 151 -7.48 4.23 -24.98
N ALA A 152 -7.21 3.96 -26.27
CA ALA A 152 -6.59 2.72 -26.72
C ALA A 152 -5.24 2.47 -26.00
N PRO A 153 -4.91 1.21 -25.64
CA PRO A 153 -3.65 0.89 -25.00
C PRO A 153 -2.46 1.17 -25.94
N TRP A 154 -1.31 1.55 -25.37
CA TRP A 154 -0.15 1.98 -26.14
C TRP A 154 0.36 0.93 -27.15
N TYR A 155 0.18 -0.34 -26.91
CA TYR A 155 0.59 -1.44 -27.80
C TYR A 155 -0.35 -1.63 -29.00
N GLU A 156 -1.44 -0.86 -29.08
CA GLU A 156 -2.36 -0.78 -30.24
C GLU A 156 -2.17 0.53 -31.03
N TRP A 157 -1.26 1.44 -30.58
CA TRP A 157 -0.91 2.64 -31.34
C TRP A 157 -0.09 2.30 -32.58
N GLU A 158 0.07 3.28 -33.47
CA GLU A 158 0.94 3.14 -34.64
C GLU A 158 2.35 2.72 -34.19
N THR A 159 2.95 1.77 -34.93
CA THR A 159 4.24 1.17 -34.59
C THR A 159 5.33 2.18 -34.20
N PRO A 160 5.52 3.33 -34.91
CA PRO A 160 6.54 4.31 -34.50
C PRO A 160 6.30 4.89 -33.10
N LEU A 161 5.04 5.12 -32.70
CA LEU A 161 4.68 5.63 -31.37
C LEU A 161 4.78 4.52 -30.32
N ALA A 162 4.26 3.33 -30.61
CA ALA A 162 4.34 2.18 -29.70
C ALA A 162 5.79 1.78 -29.40
N MET A 163 6.68 1.84 -30.42
CA MET A 163 8.09 1.51 -30.28
C MET A 163 8.96 2.69 -29.83
N ARG A 164 8.35 3.87 -29.66
CA ARG A 164 9.01 5.12 -29.22
C ARG A 164 10.09 5.61 -30.19
N ASP A 165 9.78 5.59 -31.50
CA ASP A 165 10.64 6.21 -32.48
C ASP A 165 10.80 7.70 -32.17
N LYS A 166 12.06 8.18 -32.19
CA LYS A 166 12.40 9.52 -31.76
C LYS A 166 11.71 10.60 -32.59
N ALA A 167 11.67 10.43 -33.92
CA ALA A 167 11.06 11.42 -34.81
C ALA A 167 9.54 11.46 -34.62
N ALA A 168 8.90 10.29 -34.48
CA ALA A 168 7.47 10.19 -34.20
C ALA A 168 7.10 10.83 -32.85
N LEU A 169 7.92 10.63 -31.80
CA LEU A 169 7.71 11.27 -30.51
C LEU A 169 7.89 12.79 -30.55
N GLU A 170 8.90 13.29 -31.28
CA GLU A 170 9.13 14.74 -31.44
C GLU A 170 7.98 15.41 -32.19
N GLU A 171 7.43 14.75 -33.22
CA GLU A 171 6.26 15.23 -33.95
C GLU A 171 5.00 15.21 -33.06
N ALA A 172 4.75 14.10 -32.35
CA ALA A 172 3.63 13.98 -31.44
C ALA A 172 3.68 15.01 -30.31
N ALA A 173 4.86 15.24 -29.70
CA ALA A 173 5.06 16.25 -28.66
C ALA A 173 4.77 17.67 -29.15
N LYS A 174 5.10 18.00 -30.41
CA LYS A 174 4.74 19.29 -31.01
C LYS A 174 3.24 19.41 -31.26
N ARG A 175 2.63 18.38 -31.82
CA ARG A 175 1.20 18.35 -32.14
C ARG A 175 0.32 18.38 -30.89
N LEU A 176 0.75 17.72 -29.81
CA LEU A 176 -0.01 17.57 -28.55
C LEU A 176 0.56 18.44 -27.41
N ALA A 177 1.22 19.54 -27.74
CA ALA A 177 1.92 20.38 -26.73
C ALA A 177 0.97 20.87 -25.64
N ASP A 178 -0.23 21.36 -26.00
CA ASP A 178 -1.22 21.87 -25.04
C ASP A 178 -1.79 20.74 -24.16
N GLU A 179 -2.04 19.55 -24.72
CA GLU A 179 -2.51 18.39 -23.98
C GLU A 179 -1.44 17.88 -23.00
N THR A 180 -0.19 17.85 -23.44
CA THR A 180 0.95 17.50 -22.58
C THR A 180 1.10 18.49 -21.42
N GLU A 181 0.94 19.79 -21.71
CA GLU A 181 1.01 20.82 -20.67
C GLU A 181 -0.19 20.75 -19.71
N LEU A 182 -1.39 20.41 -20.20
CA LEU A 182 -2.56 20.12 -19.36
C LEU A 182 -2.26 18.99 -18.35
N GLN A 183 -1.65 17.90 -18.80
CA GLN A 183 -1.29 16.78 -17.91
C GLN A 183 -0.23 17.22 -16.86
N CYS A 184 0.74 18.07 -17.24
CA CYS A 184 1.68 18.65 -16.30
C CYS A 184 0.99 19.53 -15.24
N PHE A 185 0.02 20.35 -15.66
CA PHE A 185 -0.79 21.17 -14.75
C PHE A 185 -1.60 20.30 -13.77
N ILE A 186 -2.25 19.25 -14.25
CA ILE A 186 -3.02 18.32 -13.42
C ILE A 186 -2.14 17.74 -12.32
N GLN A 187 -0.94 17.27 -12.66
CA GLN A 187 0.00 16.70 -11.68
C GLN A 187 0.54 17.74 -10.70
N PHE A 188 0.71 18.98 -11.15
CA PHE A 188 1.08 20.09 -10.27
C PHE A 188 0.01 20.38 -9.22
N VAL A 189 -1.25 20.52 -9.65
CA VAL A 189 -2.39 20.76 -8.75
C VAL A 189 -2.56 19.59 -7.77
N PHE A 190 -2.55 18.35 -8.28
CA PHE A 190 -2.60 17.17 -7.42
C PHE A 190 -1.51 17.21 -6.33
N SER A 191 -0.27 17.49 -6.74
CA SER A 191 0.87 17.54 -5.79
C SER A 191 0.69 18.63 -4.73
N GLN A 192 0.11 19.79 -5.09
CA GLN A 192 -0.15 20.86 -4.13
C GLN A 192 -1.23 20.47 -3.12
N GLN A 193 -2.37 19.99 -3.60
CA GLN A 193 -3.49 19.62 -2.74
C GLN A 193 -3.15 18.42 -1.86
N TRP A 194 -2.46 17.41 -2.39
CA TRP A 194 -2.00 16.27 -1.60
C TRP A 194 -1.05 16.68 -0.48
N LYS A 195 -0.04 17.50 -0.79
CA LYS A 195 0.90 17.99 0.23
C LYS A 195 0.20 18.79 1.33
N ALA A 196 -0.80 19.60 0.95
CA ALA A 196 -1.58 20.36 1.91
C ALA A 196 -2.41 19.44 2.83
N LEU A 197 -3.09 18.43 2.26
CA LEU A 197 -3.87 17.47 3.02
C LEU A 197 -2.99 16.61 3.94
N LYS A 198 -1.86 16.09 3.43
CA LYS A 198 -0.92 15.31 4.25
C LYS A 198 -0.39 16.14 5.41
N LYS A 199 0.00 17.39 5.13
CA LYS A 199 0.45 18.30 6.19
C LYS A 199 -0.64 18.53 7.23
N TYR A 200 -1.89 18.77 6.78
CA TYR A 200 -3.03 18.92 7.68
C TYR A 200 -3.21 17.70 8.58
N ALA A 201 -3.18 16.50 8.00
CA ALA A 201 -3.27 15.26 8.78
C ALA A 201 -2.15 15.14 9.82
N ASN A 202 -0.90 15.40 9.42
CA ASN A 202 0.25 15.31 10.32
C ASN A 202 0.20 16.38 11.44
N ASP A 203 -0.21 17.61 11.13
CA ASP A 203 -0.42 18.67 12.12
C ASP A 203 -1.50 18.28 13.17
N HIS A 204 -2.42 17.39 12.80
CA HIS A 204 -3.47 16.84 13.68
C HIS A 204 -3.08 15.47 14.31
N SER A 205 -1.78 15.12 14.28
CA SER A 205 -1.23 13.86 14.80
C SER A 205 -1.80 12.61 14.13
N VAL A 206 -2.28 12.72 12.89
CA VAL A 206 -2.74 11.62 12.03
C VAL A 206 -1.68 11.35 10.97
N LYS A 207 -1.12 10.15 10.95
CA LYS A 207 -0.18 9.68 9.92
C LYS A 207 -0.93 8.93 8.83
N ILE A 208 -0.43 9.02 7.60
CA ILE A 208 -1.06 8.37 6.44
C ILE A 208 -0.30 7.10 6.08
N ILE A 209 -1.01 5.98 6.06
CA ILE A 209 -0.55 4.72 5.46
C ILE A 209 -1.07 4.70 4.03
N GLY A 210 -0.15 4.77 3.06
CA GLY A 210 -0.48 4.57 1.66
C GLY A 210 -0.22 3.15 1.21
N ASP A 211 -0.65 2.84 -0.01
CA ASP A 211 -0.51 1.51 -0.59
C ASP A 211 0.27 1.56 -1.91
N MET A 212 1.10 0.56 -2.15
CA MET A 212 1.94 0.45 -3.34
C MET A 212 1.84 -0.97 -3.91
N PRO A 213 1.17 -1.15 -5.08
CA PRO A 213 1.17 -2.42 -5.79
C PRO A 213 2.60 -2.83 -6.16
N ILE A 214 2.96 -4.12 -6.02
CA ILE A 214 4.27 -4.58 -6.48
C ILE A 214 4.43 -4.39 -7.99
N TYR A 215 3.41 -4.78 -8.76
CA TYR A 215 3.44 -4.71 -10.21
C TYR A 215 2.93 -3.38 -10.77
N VAL A 216 3.12 -3.19 -12.07
CA VAL A 216 2.58 -2.07 -12.85
C VAL A 216 1.64 -2.61 -13.92
N ALA A 217 0.69 -1.82 -14.39
CA ALA A 217 -0.16 -2.20 -15.51
C ALA A 217 0.67 -2.30 -16.80
N TYR A 218 0.34 -3.25 -17.68
CA TYR A 218 0.99 -3.35 -18.99
C TYR A 218 0.70 -2.09 -19.83
N ASP A 219 -0.53 -1.60 -19.80
CA ASP A 219 -0.91 -0.33 -20.39
C ASP A 219 -0.58 0.82 -19.41
N SER A 220 0.71 1.17 -19.33
CA SER A 220 1.21 2.24 -18.48
C SER A 220 2.38 2.98 -19.12
N ALA A 221 2.59 4.23 -18.71
CA ALA A 221 3.74 5.02 -19.08
C ALA A 221 5.04 4.33 -18.66
N ASP A 222 5.05 3.65 -17.50
CA ASP A 222 6.22 2.94 -16.99
C ASP A 222 6.72 1.85 -17.94
N VAL A 223 5.82 1.02 -18.49
CA VAL A 223 6.16 -0.04 -19.43
C VAL A 223 6.51 0.54 -20.81
N TRP A 224 5.72 1.50 -21.29
CA TRP A 224 5.96 2.14 -22.57
C TRP A 224 7.30 2.87 -22.64
N CYS A 225 7.67 3.59 -21.55
CA CYS A 225 8.89 4.41 -21.49
C CYS A 225 10.15 3.61 -21.19
N SER A 226 10.04 2.55 -20.41
CA SER A 226 11.20 1.78 -19.90
C SER A 226 10.97 0.27 -20.03
N PRO A 227 10.75 -0.24 -21.26
CA PRO A 227 10.44 -1.65 -21.48
C PRO A 227 11.54 -2.61 -21.01
N GLU A 228 12.80 -2.14 -20.94
CA GLU A 228 13.95 -2.89 -20.45
C GLU A 228 13.87 -3.28 -18.97
N LEU A 229 12.95 -2.66 -18.23
CA LEU A 229 12.68 -3.02 -16.83
C LEU A 229 11.86 -4.30 -16.69
N PHE A 230 11.26 -4.77 -17.79
CA PHE A 230 10.27 -5.84 -17.79
C PHE A 230 10.68 -7.01 -18.69
N ALA A 231 10.17 -8.20 -18.39
CA ALA A 231 10.39 -9.41 -19.18
C ALA A 231 9.48 -9.43 -20.42
N LEU A 232 9.84 -8.63 -21.42
CA LEU A 232 9.11 -8.47 -22.68
C LEU A 232 9.90 -9.12 -23.83
N ASP A 233 9.19 -9.46 -24.91
CA ASP A 233 9.80 -9.89 -26.17
C ASP A 233 10.25 -8.69 -27.03
N ALA A 234 10.70 -8.96 -28.25
CA ALA A 234 11.16 -7.93 -29.19
C ALA A 234 10.05 -6.96 -29.64
N ASP A 235 8.80 -7.41 -29.61
CA ASP A 235 7.60 -6.59 -29.92
C ASP A 235 7.04 -5.90 -28.67
N LYS A 236 7.80 -5.91 -27.57
CA LYS A 236 7.42 -5.38 -26.24
C LYS A 236 6.18 -6.06 -25.64
N ARG A 237 5.85 -7.29 -26.02
CA ARG A 237 4.78 -8.07 -25.42
C ARG A 237 5.29 -8.85 -24.22
N PRO A 238 4.49 -8.98 -23.14
CA PRO A 238 4.87 -9.83 -22.02
C PRO A 238 5.08 -11.29 -22.47
N VAL A 239 6.17 -11.92 -22.05
CA VAL A 239 6.39 -13.36 -22.26
C VAL A 239 5.58 -14.17 -21.26
N GLU A 240 5.57 -13.71 -20.02
CA GLU A 240 4.79 -14.24 -18.90
C GLU A 240 4.22 -13.05 -18.11
N VAL A 241 3.13 -13.27 -17.42
CA VAL A 241 2.46 -12.26 -16.58
C VAL A 241 2.33 -12.72 -15.15
N ALA A 242 2.07 -11.77 -14.27
CA ALA A 242 1.88 -12.00 -12.85
C ALA A 242 0.49 -12.58 -12.53
N GLY A 243 0.43 -13.32 -11.43
CA GLY A 243 -0.80 -13.85 -10.86
C GLY A 243 -0.56 -14.67 -9.60
N CYS A 244 -1.59 -15.36 -9.16
CA CYS A 244 -1.55 -16.33 -8.05
C CYS A 244 -2.05 -17.70 -8.51
N PRO A 245 -1.44 -18.81 -8.02
CA PRO A 245 -1.92 -20.14 -8.35
C PRO A 245 -3.31 -20.41 -7.75
N PRO A 246 -4.00 -21.44 -8.24
CA PRO A 246 -5.24 -21.91 -7.62
C PRO A 246 -5.09 -22.17 -6.12
N ASP A 247 -6.11 -21.77 -5.37
CA ASP A 247 -6.20 -21.96 -3.93
C ASP A 247 -7.68 -22.32 -3.52
N PRO A 248 -7.97 -22.58 -2.23
CA PRO A 248 -9.33 -22.86 -1.77
C PRO A 248 -10.35 -21.75 -2.02
N PHE A 249 -9.90 -20.49 -2.24
CA PHE A 249 -10.76 -19.33 -2.49
C PHE A 249 -10.96 -19.05 -3.99
N SER A 250 -9.97 -19.45 -4.82
CA SER A 250 -10.01 -19.29 -6.28
C SER A 250 -9.56 -20.57 -6.97
N PRO A 251 -10.47 -21.46 -7.42
CA PRO A 251 -10.13 -22.73 -8.07
C PRO A 251 -9.29 -22.57 -9.36
N THR A 252 -9.38 -21.43 -10.03
CA THR A 252 -8.60 -21.09 -11.24
C THR A 252 -7.41 -20.21 -10.95
N GLY A 253 -7.16 -19.85 -9.69
CA GLY A 253 -6.18 -18.86 -9.30
C GLY A 253 -6.58 -17.43 -9.73
N GLN A 254 -5.62 -16.53 -9.71
CA GLN A 254 -5.84 -15.13 -10.12
C GLN A 254 -4.86 -14.78 -11.23
N LEU A 255 -5.38 -14.40 -12.38
CA LEU A 255 -4.61 -13.86 -13.51
C LEU A 255 -4.66 -12.32 -13.45
N TRP A 256 -3.56 -11.70 -13.03
CA TRP A 256 -3.50 -10.23 -12.89
C TRP A 256 -3.11 -9.53 -14.19
N GLY A 257 -2.38 -10.22 -15.09
CA GLY A 257 -2.01 -9.69 -16.40
C GLY A 257 -0.86 -8.68 -16.41
N ASN A 258 -0.31 -8.33 -15.27
CA ASN A 258 0.81 -7.38 -15.16
C ASN A 258 2.10 -8.01 -15.71
N PRO A 259 2.93 -7.25 -16.47
CA PRO A 259 4.24 -7.73 -16.93
C PRO A 259 5.17 -7.98 -15.73
N LEU A 260 6.03 -8.97 -15.87
CA LEU A 260 7.01 -9.31 -14.85
C LEU A 260 8.27 -8.45 -15.02
N TYR A 261 8.96 -8.17 -13.90
CA TYR A 261 10.22 -7.45 -13.92
C TYR A 261 11.38 -8.29 -14.45
N ASP A 262 12.28 -7.71 -15.24
CA ASP A 262 13.61 -8.27 -15.50
C ASP A 262 14.52 -8.00 -14.29
N TRP A 263 14.51 -8.92 -13.33
CA TRP A 263 15.30 -8.78 -12.10
C TRP A 263 16.82 -8.82 -12.38
N ALA A 264 17.27 -9.37 -13.51
CA ALA A 264 18.69 -9.33 -13.90
C ALA A 264 19.09 -7.91 -14.32
N TYR A 265 18.25 -7.23 -15.12
CA TYR A 265 18.46 -5.84 -15.48
C TYR A 265 18.38 -4.92 -14.25
N HIS A 266 17.38 -5.09 -13.39
CA HIS A 266 17.27 -4.32 -12.15
C HIS A 266 18.51 -4.48 -11.26
N LYS A 267 19.03 -5.69 -11.10
CA LYS A 267 20.27 -5.94 -10.36
C LYS A 267 21.47 -5.25 -11.00
N LYS A 268 21.61 -5.34 -12.35
CA LYS A 268 22.68 -4.69 -13.12
C LYS A 268 22.67 -3.17 -12.95
N THR A 269 21.50 -2.57 -12.86
CA THR A 269 21.30 -1.12 -12.64
C THR A 269 21.22 -0.73 -11.16
N SER A 270 21.67 -1.64 -10.25
CA SER A 270 21.64 -1.43 -8.78
C SER A 270 20.26 -1.07 -8.25
N TYR A 271 19.20 -1.61 -8.85
CA TYR A 271 17.79 -1.38 -8.50
C TYR A 271 17.36 0.10 -8.59
N ARG A 272 18.00 0.92 -9.42
CA ARG A 272 17.79 2.37 -9.50
C ARG A 272 16.32 2.77 -9.65
N TRP A 273 15.59 2.10 -10.54
CA TRP A 273 14.16 2.39 -10.76
C TRP A 273 13.33 2.13 -9.49
N TRP A 274 13.57 0.99 -8.83
CA TRP A 274 12.90 0.63 -7.58
C TRP A 274 13.22 1.59 -6.44
N ILE A 275 14.47 2.02 -6.32
CA ILE A 275 14.89 3.02 -5.32
C ILE A 275 14.19 4.35 -5.56
N ASN A 276 14.06 4.78 -6.80
CA ASN A 276 13.33 6.00 -7.15
C ASN A 276 11.84 5.88 -6.84
N ARG A 277 11.22 4.72 -7.14
CA ARG A 277 9.83 4.44 -6.80
C ARG A 277 9.60 4.46 -5.29
N LEU A 278 10.44 3.79 -4.51
CA LEU A 278 10.38 3.80 -3.04
C LEU A 278 10.57 5.21 -2.48
N ARG A 279 11.53 5.98 -3.01
CA ARG A 279 11.72 7.40 -2.62
C ARG A 279 10.46 8.22 -2.87
N HIS A 280 9.82 8.03 -4.02
CA HIS A 280 8.60 8.74 -4.37
C HIS A 280 7.45 8.42 -3.42
N VAL A 281 7.15 7.14 -3.20
CA VAL A 281 6.05 6.74 -2.32
C VAL A 281 6.29 7.08 -0.86
N SER A 282 7.55 7.02 -0.38
CA SER A 282 7.92 7.47 0.97
C SER A 282 7.79 8.99 1.16
N ALA A 283 7.86 9.78 0.08
CA ALA A 283 7.55 11.21 0.14
C ALA A 283 6.02 11.46 0.16
N LEU A 284 5.24 10.62 -0.51
CA LEU A 284 3.77 10.72 -0.51
C LEU A 284 3.17 10.33 0.84
N TYR A 285 3.65 9.26 1.49
CA TYR A 285 3.04 8.66 2.67
C TYR A 285 3.99 8.70 3.87
N ASP A 286 3.46 8.52 5.07
CA ASP A 286 4.25 8.36 6.30
C ASP A 286 4.65 6.91 6.51
N VAL A 287 3.81 5.97 6.07
CA VAL A 287 4.06 4.53 6.04
C VAL A 287 3.57 3.98 4.71
N VAL A 288 4.26 3.02 4.13
CA VAL A 288 3.91 2.39 2.85
C VAL A 288 3.56 0.92 3.06
N ARG A 289 2.30 0.55 2.82
CA ARG A 289 1.96 -0.87 2.64
C ARG A 289 2.40 -1.29 1.23
N ILE A 290 3.22 -2.31 1.14
CA ILE A 290 3.57 -2.91 -0.15
C ILE A 290 2.71 -4.15 -0.35
N ASP A 291 1.85 -4.07 -1.37
CA ASP A 291 0.97 -5.13 -1.78
C ASP A 291 1.75 -6.29 -2.41
N HIS A 292 1.31 -7.52 -2.12
CA HIS A 292 1.95 -8.76 -2.57
C HIS A 292 3.45 -8.82 -2.30
N PHE A 293 3.90 -8.42 -1.09
CA PHE A 293 5.31 -8.33 -0.70
C PHE A 293 6.07 -9.66 -0.88
N ARG A 294 5.38 -10.79 -0.73
CA ARG A 294 5.98 -12.10 -0.98
C ARG A 294 6.59 -12.25 -2.38
N GLY A 295 6.10 -11.50 -3.37
CA GLY A 295 6.59 -11.49 -4.75
C GLY A 295 8.08 -11.14 -4.86
N PHE A 296 8.65 -10.42 -3.90
CA PHE A 296 10.09 -10.16 -3.86
C PHE A 296 10.92 -11.39 -3.47
N GLU A 297 10.38 -12.36 -2.73
CA GLU A 297 11.04 -13.64 -2.46
C GLU A 297 10.81 -14.63 -3.61
N SER A 298 9.54 -14.82 -3.96
CA SER A 298 9.14 -15.63 -5.11
C SER A 298 7.76 -15.22 -5.61
N TYR A 299 7.60 -15.17 -6.91
CA TYR A 299 6.40 -14.75 -7.61
C TYR A 299 5.93 -15.84 -8.57
N TYR A 300 4.61 -15.90 -8.77
CA TYR A 300 3.99 -16.86 -9.67
C TYR A 300 3.86 -16.25 -11.06
N THR A 301 4.29 -17.01 -12.09
CA THR A 301 4.29 -16.57 -13.49
C THR A 301 3.33 -17.43 -14.30
N ILE A 302 2.60 -16.79 -15.18
CA ILE A 302 1.59 -17.41 -16.06
C ILE A 302 1.98 -17.06 -17.50
N PRO A 303 2.01 -18.01 -18.46
CA PRO A 303 2.28 -17.69 -19.86
C PRO A 303 1.30 -16.63 -20.37
N TYR A 304 1.79 -15.61 -21.08
CA TYR A 304 0.93 -14.57 -21.65
C TYR A 304 -0.09 -15.18 -22.62
N GLY A 305 -1.33 -14.70 -22.57
CA GLY A 305 -2.43 -15.22 -23.37
C GLY A 305 -3.22 -16.38 -22.75
N ASN A 306 -2.81 -16.90 -21.59
CA ASN A 306 -3.62 -17.87 -20.84
C ASN A 306 -4.92 -17.21 -20.34
N LYS A 307 -5.97 -18.04 -20.22
CA LYS A 307 -7.29 -17.56 -19.74
C LYS A 307 -7.40 -17.49 -18.22
N ASP A 308 -6.58 -18.26 -17.50
CA ASP A 308 -6.57 -18.34 -16.05
C ASP A 308 -5.16 -18.67 -15.52
N ALA A 309 -5.03 -18.81 -14.22
CA ALA A 309 -3.78 -19.08 -13.53
C ALA A 309 -3.52 -20.56 -13.19
N THR A 310 -4.25 -21.51 -13.80
CA THR A 310 -4.08 -22.95 -13.52
C THR A 310 -2.73 -23.49 -14.03
N VAL A 311 -2.17 -22.87 -15.09
CA VAL A 311 -0.88 -23.21 -15.65
C VAL A 311 0.11 -22.08 -15.38
N GLY A 312 1.08 -22.35 -14.52
CA GLY A 312 2.12 -21.38 -14.18
C GLY A 312 3.23 -22.00 -13.34
N LYS A 313 4.19 -21.19 -12.95
CA LYS A 313 5.35 -21.62 -12.15
C LYS A 313 5.86 -20.53 -11.22
N TRP A 314 6.51 -20.98 -10.14
CA TRP A 314 7.18 -20.08 -9.21
C TRP A 314 8.58 -19.72 -9.71
N ARG A 315 8.91 -18.43 -9.66
CA ARG A 315 10.25 -17.88 -9.93
C ARG A 315 10.77 -17.13 -8.71
N LYS A 316 12.11 -17.06 -8.55
CA LYS A 316 12.73 -16.30 -7.47
C LYS A 316 12.81 -14.81 -7.79
N GLY A 317 12.44 -13.99 -6.80
CA GLY A 317 12.59 -12.54 -6.84
C GLY A 317 13.96 -12.05 -6.34
N PRO A 318 14.16 -10.74 -6.24
CA PRO A 318 15.42 -10.12 -5.78
C PRO A 318 15.69 -10.31 -4.29
N ASN A 319 14.70 -10.77 -3.53
CA ASN A 319 14.75 -10.96 -2.08
C ASN A 319 15.16 -9.65 -1.36
N LYS A 320 15.84 -9.77 -0.21
CA LYS A 320 16.29 -8.63 0.59
C LYS A 320 17.28 -7.69 -0.10
N ALA A 321 17.93 -8.14 -1.20
CA ALA A 321 18.97 -7.35 -1.86
C ALA A 321 18.47 -5.99 -2.37
N LEU A 322 17.26 -5.93 -2.90
CA LEU A 322 16.61 -4.69 -3.32
C LEU A 322 16.43 -3.73 -2.14
N PHE A 323 15.80 -4.21 -1.05
CA PHE A 323 15.53 -3.37 0.11
C PHE A 323 16.80 -2.91 0.83
N GLN A 324 17.81 -3.78 0.92
CA GLN A 324 19.12 -3.39 1.43
C GLN A 324 19.82 -2.33 0.56
N ALA A 325 19.62 -2.37 -0.77
CA ALA A 325 20.10 -1.31 -1.65
C ALA A 325 19.33 0.00 -1.43
N ALA A 326 18.01 -0.09 -1.30
CA ALA A 326 17.16 1.07 -1.01
C ALA A 326 17.49 1.72 0.36
N MET A 327 17.62 0.92 1.41
CA MET A 327 17.95 1.42 2.76
C MET A 327 19.32 2.12 2.82
N ARG A 328 20.31 1.66 2.05
CA ARG A 328 21.62 2.36 1.96
C ARG A 328 21.52 3.75 1.36
N GLU A 329 20.54 4.00 0.49
CA GLU A 329 20.40 5.28 -0.21
C GLU A 329 19.33 6.18 0.42
N LEU A 330 18.28 5.60 0.99
CA LEU A 330 17.11 6.31 1.49
C LEU A 330 17.03 6.37 3.03
N GLY A 331 17.87 5.59 3.73
CA GLY A 331 17.73 5.39 5.17
C GLY A 331 16.61 4.40 5.51
N ASP A 332 16.07 4.50 6.71
CA ASP A 332 15.01 3.63 7.19
C ASP A 332 13.71 3.87 6.41
N LEU A 333 13.09 2.78 5.97
CA LEU A 333 11.83 2.78 5.25
C LEU A 333 10.72 2.27 6.16
N HIS A 334 9.68 3.08 6.35
CA HIS A 334 8.48 2.67 7.09
C HIS A 334 7.56 1.85 6.18
N ILE A 335 7.81 0.54 6.12
CA ILE A 335 7.09 -0.38 5.24
C ILE A 335 6.26 -1.36 6.07
N ILE A 336 5.02 -1.59 5.65
CA ILE A 336 4.17 -2.72 6.03
C ILE A 336 4.20 -3.70 4.86
N ALA A 337 4.56 -4.94 5.13
CA ALA A 337 4.63 -5.97 4.11
C ALA A 337 3.33 -6.79 4.08
N GLU A 338 2.63 -6.78 2.94
CA GLU A 338 1.50 -7.71 2.75
C GLU A 338 2.05 -9.12 2.54
N ASP A 339 1.89 -9.95 3.57
CA ASP A 339 2.36 -11.35 3.64
C ASP A 339 1.17 -12.32 3.79
N LEU A 340 0.11 -12.11 3.01
CA LEU A 340 -1.07 -12.98 2.98
C LEU A 340 -0.91 -14.10 1.93
N GLY A 341 -1.75 -15.13 2.03
CA GLY A 341 -1.77 -16.27 1.10
C GLY A 341 -0.67 -17.32 1.36
N PHE A 342 -0.01 -17.80 0.32
CA PHE A 342 1.00 -18.89 0.43
C PHE A 342 2.33 -18.41 1.01
N ILE A 343 2.46 -18.37 2.32
CA ILE A 343 3.68 -17.91 3.00
C ILE A 343 4.65 -19.05 3.23
N THR A 344 5.82 -18.97 2.58
CA THR A 344 6.93 -19.94 2.72
C THR A 344 7.89 -19.54 3.85
N PRO A 345 8.69 -20.49 4.37
CA PRO A 345 9.78 -20.15 5.28
C PRO A 345 10.77 -19.11 4.72
N GLY A 346 10.92 -19.03 3.39
CA GLY A 346 11.76 -18.04 2.72
C GLY A 346 11.21 -16.62 2.89
N VAL A 347 9.89 -16.44 2.73
CA VAL A 347 9.22 -15.14 2.94
C VAL A 347 9.38 -14.70 4.40
N ARG A 348 9.13 -15.60 5.37
CA ARG A 348 9.30 -15.27 6.80
C ARG A 348 10.73 -14.85 7.12
N LYS A 349 11.74 -15.57 6.62
CA LYS A 349 13.16 -15.20 6.79
C LYS A 349 13.50 -13.86 6.15
N MET A 350 12.88 -13.52 5.04
CA MET A 350 13.08 -12.21 4.38
C MET A 350 12.50 -11.09 5.24
N LEU A 351 11.27 -11.24 5.75
CA LEU A 351 10.62 -10.28 6.64
C LEU A 351 11.41 -10.08 7.94
N ASP A 352 11.81 -11.18 8.60
CA ASP A 352 12.61 -11.13 9.82
C ASP A 352 13.94 -10.38 9.59
N ALA A 353 14.59 -10.62 8.44
CA ALA A 353 15.86 -9.98 8.11
C ALA A 353 15.75 -8.50 7.75
N LEU A 354 14.57 -8.04 7.33
CA LEU A 354 14.28 -6.64 7.01
C LEU A 354 13.62 -5.89 8.16
N GLY A 355 13.09 -6.60 9.16
CA GLY A 355 12.39 -6.02 10.30
C GLY A 355 11.02 -5.42 9.95
N TYR A 356 10.46 -5.69 8.77
CA TYR A 356 9.18 -5.15 8.38
C TYR A 356 8.00 -5.90 9.01
N PRO A 357 7.00 -5.18 9.55
CA PRO A 357 5.78 -5.81 10.04
C PRO A 357 5.01 -6.47 8.90
N GLY A 358 4.57 -7.71 9.11
CA GLY A 358 3.60 -8.40 8.28
C GLY A 358 2.17 -8.13 8.73
N MET A 359 1.19 -8.79 8.10
CA MET A 359 -0.23 -8.56 8.31
C MET A 359 -0.93 -9.80 8.89
N LYS A 360 -1.93 -9.58 9.73
CA LYS A 360 -2.88 -10.58 10.19
C LYS A 360 -4.30 -10.07 10.02
N VAL A 361 -5.18 -10.88 9.40
CA VAL A 361 -6.56 -10.52 9.07
C VAL A 361 -7.51 -11.41 9.84
N LEU A 362 -8.29 -10.87 10.78
CA LEU A 362 -9.14 -11.64 11.68
C LEU A 362 -10.21 -12.45 10.93
N GLN A 363 -10.77 -11.92 9.85
CA GLN A 363 -11.75 -12.65 9.04
C GLN A 363 -11.25 -14.01 8.55
N PHE A 364 -9.95 -14.20 8.37
CA PHE A 364 -9.35 -15.49 8.00
C PHE A 364 -9.10 -16.42 9.19
N GLY A 365 -9.25 -15.92 10.43
CA GLY A 365 -8.86 -16.62 11.65
C GLY A 365 -9.83 -17.70 12.10
N PHE A 366 -11.12 -17.56 11.81
CA PHE A 366 -12.17 -18.35 12.49
C PHE A 366 -12.44 -19.75 11.89
N SER A 367 -11.48 -20.33 11.18
CA SER A 367 -11.55 -21.72 10.70
C SER A 367 -11.31 -22.74 11.82
N ASP A 368 -10.33 -22.50 12.68
CA ASP A 368 -9.94 -23.33 13.83
C ASP A 368 -9.04 -22.55 14.81
N ALA A 369 -8.79 -23.11 16.01
CA ALA A 369 -8.02 -22.46 17.06
C ALA A 369 -6.52 -22.35 16.78
N ALA A 370 -5.97 -23.13 15.86
CA ALA A 370 -4.55 -23.08 15.50
C ALA A 370 -4.25 -22.05 14.41
N ASN A 371 -5.28 -21.38 13.86
CA ASN A 371 -5.13 -20.42 12.78
C ASN A 371 -4.25 -19.22 13.21
N GLU A 372 -3.25 -18.91 12.42
CA GLU A 372 -2.27 -17.86 12.71
C GLU A 372 -2.82 -16.42 12.68
N HIS A 373 -4.03 -16.22 12.17
CA HIS A 373 -4.71 -14.93 12.17
C HIS A 373 -5.48 -14.63 13.45
N LEU A 374 -5.53 -15.57 14.39
CA LEU A 374 -6.14 -15.35 15.70
C LEU A 374 -5.13 -14.76 16.70
N PRO A 375 -5.49 -13.73 17.47
CA PRO A 375 -4.57 -12.99 18.35
C PRO A 375 -3.77 -13.84 19.35
N HIS A 376 -4.33 -14.95 19.86
CA HIS A 376 -3.62 -15.83 20.79
C HIS A 376 -2.47 -16.62 20.12
N ASN A 377 -2.41 -16.67 18.79
CA ASN A 377 -1.34 -17.28 18.01
C ASN A 377 -0.29 -16.27 17.51
N PHE A 378 -0.46 -14.98 17.80
CA PHE A 378 0.51 -13.95 17.42
C PHE A 378 1.82 -14.15 18.18
N ARG A 379 2.95 -14.18 17.45
CA ARG A 379 4.27 -14.48 18.00
C ARG A 379 5.14 -13.26 18.27
N THR A 380 4.77 -12.12 17.70
CA THR A 380 5.50 -10.86 17.81
C THR A 380 4.49 -9.71 17.84
N ALA A 381 4.89 -8.57 18.42
CA ALA A 381 4.12 -7.34 18.32
C ALA A 381 4.37 -6.60 16.98
N ASN A 382 5.54 -6.83 16.35
CA ASN A 382 5.91 -6.22 15.06
C ASN A 382 5.04 -6.78 13.93
N MET A 383 3.78 -6.36 13.90
CA MET A 383 2.79 -6.71 12.87
C MET A 383 1.63 -5.72 12.87
N VAL A 384 0.83 -5.77 11.81
CA VAL A 384 -0.44 -5.05 11.72
C VAL A 384 -1.58 -6.06 11.76
N ALA A 385 -2.49 -5.91 12.71
CA ALA A 385 -3.71 -6.70 12.80
C ALA A 385 -4.87 -5.95 12.13
N TYR A 386 -5.60 -6.63 11.26
CA TYR A 386 -6.75 -6.09 10.54
C TYR A 386 -8.02 -6.84 10.92
N THR A 387 -9.16 -6.16 10.98
CA THR A 387 -10.47 -6.83 10.95
C THR A 387 -10.70 -7.46 9.58
N GLY A 388 -10.47 -6.69 8.53
CA GLY A 388 -10.46 -7.01 7.11
C GLY A 388 -9.72 -5.91 6.34
N THR A 389 -9.26 -6.19 5.13
CA THR A 389 -8.70 -5.22 4.20
C THR A 389 -9.78 -4.78 3.19
N HIS A 390 -9.44 -3.89 2.26
CA HIS A 390 -10.34 -3.50 1.16
C HIS A 390 -10.80 -4.65 0.26
N ASP A 391 -10.10 -5.79 0.27
CA ASP A 391 -10.44 -7.00 -0.48
C ASP A 391 -11.41 -7.93 0.27
N ASN A 392 -11.60 -7.69 1.55
CA ASN A 392 -12.48 -8.49 2.39
C ASN A 392 -13.90 -7.93 2.38
N GLU A 393 -14.85 -8.75 2.82
CA GLU A 393 -16.19 -8.30 3.18
C GLU A 393 -16.14 -7.27 4.32
N THR A 394 -17.18 -6.43 4.44
CA THR A 394 -17.45 -5.78 5.72
C THR A 394 -17.71 -6.83 6.79
N LEU A 395 -17.52 -6.52 8.06
CA LEU A 395 -17.78 -7.49 9.14
C LEU A 395 -19.24 -7.96 9.17
N ARG A 396 -20.20 -7.12 8.79
CA ARG A 396 -21.60 -7.54 8.64
C ARG A 396 -21.80 -8.47 7.45
N GLY A 397 -21.23 -8.11 6.29
CA GLY A 397 -21.27 -8.98 5.11
C GLY A 397 -20.60 -10.33 5.37
N TRP A 398 -19.46 -10.36 6.08
CA TRP A 398 -18.81 -11.59 6.52
C TRP A 398 -19.71 -12.42 7.45
N LEU A 399 -20.40 -11.78 8.40
CA LEU A 399 -21.33 -12.45 9.31
C LEU A 399 -22.50 -13.13 8.59
N GLU A 400 -22.93 -12.57 7.45
CA GLU A 400 -24.00 -13.09 6.60
C GLU A 400 -23.52 -14.25 5.73
N SER A 401 -22.28 -14.16 5.19
CA SER A 401 -21.72 -15.11 4.22
C SER A 401 -20.98 -16.29 4.85
N ALA A 402 -20.47 -16.14 6.08
CA ALA A 402 -19.71 -17.18 6.75
C ALA A 402 -20.56 -18.41 7.10
N ASP A 403 -19.98 -19.59 6.95
CA ASP A 403 -20.64 -20.86 7.24
C ASP A 403 -20.97 -21.05 8.75
N LYS A 404 -21.90 -21.95 9.03
CA LYS A 404 -22.40 -22.22 10.41
C LYS A 404 -21.29 -22.62 11.37
N LYS A 405 -20.26 -23.36 10.91
CA LYS A 405 -19.14 -23.84 11.74
C LYS A 405 -18.25 -22.65 12.14
N THR A 406 -17.91 -21.81 11.19
CA THR A 406 -17.15 -20.57 11.38
C THR A 406 -17.86 -19.63 12.36
N ILE A 407 -19.17 -19.39 12.18
CA ILE A 407 -19.95 -18.56 13.10
C ILE A 407 -20.03 -19.18 14.51
N LYS A 408 -20.19 -20.52 14.61
CA LYS A 408 -20.21 -21.19 15.92
C LYS A 408 -18.86 -21.01 16.63
N PHE A 409 -17.74 -21.13 15.91
CA PHE A 409 -16.42 -20.95 16.48
C PHE A 409 -16.19 -19.50 16.87
N ALA A 410 -16.52 -18.53 16.01
CA ALA A 410 -16.40 -17.11 16.32
C ALA A 410 -17.18 -16.72 17.59
N LYS A 411 -18.45 -17.16 17.74
CA LYS A 411 -19.23 -16.95 18.96
C LYS A 411 -18.54 -17.50 20.21
N SER A 412 -17.98 -18.69 20.12
CA SER A 412 -17.26 -19.31 21.24
C SER A 412 -16.00 -18.58 21.59
N TYR A 413 -15.22 -18.21 20.58
CA TYR A 413 -13.94 -17.51 20.72
C TYR A 413 -14.12 -16.10 21.29
N LEU A 414 -15.04 -15.33 20.72
CA LEU A 414 -15.35 -13.96 21.13
C LEU A 414 -16.28 -13.90 22.37
N ARG A 415 -16.85 -15.03 22.81
CA ARG A 415 -17.78 -15.14 23.95
C ARG A 415 -19.00 -14.21 23.82
N CYS A 416 -19.58 -14.11 22.65
CA CYS A 416 -20.65 -13.17 22.34
C CYS A 416 -21.84 -13.81 21.60
N LYS A 417 -22.94 -13.07 21.45
CA LYS A 417 -24.06 -13.44 20.60
C LYS A 417 -23.72 -13.15 19.12
N LYS A 418 -24.42 -13.82 18.18
CA LYS A 418 -24.16 -13.67 16.73
C LYS A 418 -24.13 -12.19 16.29
N GLN A 419 -25.09 -11.40 16.73
CA GLN A 419 -25.23 -9.99 16.33
C GLN A 419 -24.11 -9.09 16.84
N GLN A 420 -23.39 -9.51 17.88
CA GLN A 420 -22.28 -8.77 18.49
C GLN A 420 -20.92 -9.10 17.84
N ILE A 421 -20.87 -10.13 16.98
CA ILE A 421 -19.60 -10.59 16.39
C ILE A 421 -18.84 -9.46 15.70
N PRO A 422 -19.45 -8.57 14.89
CA PRO A 422 -18.70 -7.47 14.26
C PRO A 422 -17.98 -6.58 15.28
N ASP A 423 -18.67 -6.08 16.29
CA ASP A 423 -18.08 -5.23 17.32
C ASP A 423 -17.00 -5.95 18.14
N GLU A 424 -17.25 -7.22 18.49
CA GLU A 424 -16.30 -8.04 19.24
C GLU A 424 -15.07 -8.44 18.39
N MET A 425 -15.19 -8.54 17.07
CA MET A 425 -14.04 -8.69 16.18
C MET A 425 -13.16 -7.44 16.16
N VAL A 426 -13.77 -6.26 16.09
CA VAL A 426 -13.02 -5.00 16.21
C VAL A 426 -12.33 -4.95 17.58
N ALA A 427 -13.05 -5.21 18.66
CA ALA A 427 -12.48 -5.23 20.02
C ALA A 427 -11.34 -6.25 20.14
N CYS A 428 -11.50 -7.45 19.58
CA CYS A 428 -10.48 -8.49 19.55
C CYS A 428 -9.22 -8.07 18.78
N CYS A 429 -9.38 -7.36 17.65
CA CYS A 429 -8.27 -6.78 16.90
C CYS A 429 -7.51 -5.76 17.77
N TRP A 430 -8.22 -4.84 18.43
CA TRP A 430 -7.65 -3.84 19.33
C TRP A 430 -6.97 -4.44 20.56
N GLN A 431 -7.49 -5.54 21.08
CA GLN A 431 -6.96 -6.26 22.23
C GLN A 431 -5.65 -6.99 21.93
N SER A 432 -5.37 -7.30 20.66
CA SER A 432 -4.19 -8.06 20.22
C SER A 432 -2.87 -7.42 20.66
N ILE A 433 -1.77 -8.19 20.61
CA ILE A 433 -0.42 -7.67 20.89
C ILE A 433 0.18 -6.86 19.75
N ALA A 434 -0.46 -6.81 18.57
CA ALA A 434 0.05 -6.12 17.39
C ALA A 434 0.34 -4.63 17.67
N ASP A 435 1.44 -4.10 17.15
CA ASP A 435 1.81 -2.70 17.29
C ASP A 435 0.80 -1.77 16.62
N LEU A 436 0.16 -2.23 15.56
CA LEU A 436 -0.91 -1.50 14.89
C LEU A 436 -2.14 -2.39 14.70
N ALA A 437 -3.33 -1.86 15.01
CA ALA A 437 -4.61 -2.46 14.70
C ALA A 437 -5.40 -1.55 13.76
N VAL A 438 -5.90 -2.10 12.66
CA VAL A 438 -6.64 -1.36 11.63
C VAL A 438 -7.99 -2.01 11.38
N ALA A 439 -9.04 -1.21 11.25
CA ALA A 439 -10.35 -1.65 10.78
C ALA A 439 -10.81 -0.79 9.62
N GLN A 440 -11.64 -1.35 8.75
CA GLN A 440 -12.33 -0.59 7.71
C GLN A 440 -13.31 0.38 8.37
N MET A 441 -13.48 1.58 7.81
CA MET A 441 -14.51 2.51 8.29
C MET A 441 -15.91 1.91 8.21
N GLN A 442 -16.17 1.09 7.18
CA GLN A 442 -17.39 0.32 6.99
C GLN A 442 -17.77 -0.54 8.19
N ASP A 443 -16.77 -1.08 8.92
CA ASP A 443 -17.00 -1.91 10.10
C ASP A 443 -17.56 -1.08 11.26
N PHE A 444 -17.06 0.14 11.45
CA PHE A 444 -17.56 1.09 12.44
C PHE A 444 -18.93 1.68 12.08
N LEU A 445 -19.22 1.79 10.79
CA LEU A 445 -20.54 2.22 10.28
C LEU A 445 -21.56 1.09 10.25
N HIS A 446 -21.15 -0.14 10.59
CA HIS A 446 -21.99 -1.34 10.43
C HIS A 446 -22.57 -1.51 9.03
N ALA A 447 -21.81 -1.11 8.00
CA ALA A 447 -22.21 -1.27 6.62
C ALA A 447 -22.37 -2.77 6.27
N ASP A 448 -23.41 -3.08 5.53
CA ASP A 448 -23.66 -4.42 5.03
C ASP A 448 -22.73 -4.75 3.83
N LYS A 449 -22.98 -5.84 3.14
CA LYS A 449 -22.17 -6.28 1.99
C LYS A 449 -22.08 -5.26 0.85
N SER A 450 -23.00 -4.31 0.75
CA SER A 450 -22.95 -3.24 -0.27
C SER A 450 -21.80 -2.25 -0.01
N GLY A 451 -21.32 -2.17 1.23
CA GLY A 451 -20.15 -1.39 1.63
C GLY A 451 -18.80 -2.03 1.26
N ARG A 452 -18.77 -3.22 0.66
CA ARG A 452 -17.53 -3.87 0.26
C ARG A 452 -16.81 -3.07 -0.83
N MET A 453 -15.52 -2.78 -0.63
CA MET A 453 -14.74 -1.99 -1.57
C MET A 453 -14.33 -2.78 -2.82
N ASN A 454 -13.82 -4.00 -2.63
CA ASN A 454 -13.34 -4.83 -3.74
C ASN A 454 -13.67 -6.31 -3.55
N THR A 455 -14.04 -6.96 -4.64
CA THR A 455 -14.13 -8.42 -4.74
C THR A 455 -13.06 -8.90 -5.71
N PRO A 456 -11.96 -9.48 -5.22
CA PRO A 456 -10.87 -9.95 -6.07
C PRO A 456 -11.34 -10.86 -7.21
N SER A 457 -10.69 -10.77 -8.37
CA SER A 457 -11.01 -11.55 -9.59
C SER A 457 -12.38 -11.26 -10.22
N THR A 458 -13.01 -10.11 -9.90
CA THR A 458 -14.23 -9.65 -10.58
C THR A 458 -13.97 -8.35 -11.32
N LEU A 459 -14.69 -8.15 -12.43
CA LEU A 459 -14.71 -6.91 -13.20
C LEU A 459 -16.03 -6.17 -12.95
N GLY A 460 -15.93 -4.86 -12.69
CA GLY A 460 -17.09 -4.01 -12.41
C GLY A 460 -17.65 -4.14 -11.00
N GLY A 461 -18.35 -3.12 -10.53
CA GLY A 461 -18.98 -3.09 -9.21
C GLY A 461 -18.01 -2.91 -8.04
N ASN A 462 -16.70 -2.78 -8.29
CA ASN A 462 -15.66 -2.56 -7.29
C ASN A 462 -15.30 -1.06 -7.18
N TRP A 463 -14.65 -0.66 -6.09
CA TRP A 463 -14.09 0.68 -5.86
C TRP A 463 -15.13 1.80 -5.79
N GLN A 464 -16.41 1.45 -5.59
CA GLN A 464 -17.54 2.37 -5.70
C GLN A 464 -18.10 2.85 -4.36
N PHE A 465 -17.77 2.18 -3.23
CA PHE A 465 -18.32 2.53 -1.92
C PHE A 465 -18.07 3.99 -1.55
N ARG A 466 -19.12 4.66 -1.05
CA ARG A 466 -19.05 6.02 -0.54
C ARG A 466 -19.73 6.15 0.82
N THR A 467 -19.21 7.08 1.61
CA THR A 467 -19.80 7.53 2.88
C THR A 467 -20.59 8.82 2.68
N ASP A 468 -21.48 9.11 3.63
CA ASP A 468 -22.18 10.40 3.73
C ASP A 468 -21.50 11.31 4.76
N THR A 469 -21.82 12.61 4.72
CA THR A 469 -21.39 13.61 5.72
C THR A 469 -21.86 13.26 7.12
N ASP A 470 -23.03 12.65 7.24
CA ASP A 470 -23.65 12.28 8.52
C ASP A 470 -23.04 11.00 9.14
N ASP A 471 -22.16 10.31 8.44
CA ASP A 471 -21.48 9.11 8.95
C ASP A 471 -20.41 9.43 10.00
N PHE A 472 -19.76 10.59 9.92
CA PHE A 472 -18.64 10.97 10.80
C PHE A 472 -19.09 11.74 12.03
N THR A 473 -20.01 11.14 12.80
CA THR A 473 -20.59 11.81 13.98
C THR A 473 -19.62 11.89 15.16
N SER A 474 -19.78 12.94 15.97
CA SER A 474 -19.08 13.05 17.27
C SER A 474 -19.37 11.89 18.21
N ALA A 475 -20.54 11.25 18.10
CA ALA A 475 -20.91 10.09 18.91
C ALA A 475 -20.04 8.88 18.53
N LEU A 476 -19.88 8.62 17.22
CA LEU A 476 -19.03 7.55 16.70
C LEU A 476 -17.56 7.79 17.04
N ALA A 477 -17.06 9.02 16.83
CA ALA A 477 -15.69 9.38 17.22
C ALA A 477 -15.42 9.13 18.72
N LYS A 478 -16.37 9.46 19.61
CA LYS A 478 -16.28 9.18 21.05
C LYS A 478 -16.28 7.68 21.36
N ALA A 479 -17.06 6.88 20.61
CA ALA A 479 -17.08 5.42 20.77
C ALA A 479 -15.73 4.81 20.38
N ILE A 480 -15.15 5.21 19.23
CA ILE A 480 -13.83 4.77 18.77
C ILE A 480 -12.73 5.22 19.74
N ARG A 481 -12.80 6.48 20.23
CA ARG A 481 -11.87 6.98 21.26
C ARG A 481 -11.90 6.14 22.53
N LYS A 482 -13.11 5.78 23.00
CA LYS A 482 -13.26 4.89 24.16
C LYS A 482 -12.58 3.55 23.91
N LEU A 483 -12.75 2.96 22.73
CA LEU A 483 -12.08 1.72 22.32
C LEU A 483 -10.56 1.89 22.31
N ASN A 484 -10.03 2.94 21.67
CA ASN A 484 -8.60 3.26 21.62
C ASN A 484 -7.99 3.40 23.02
N ARG A 485 -8.64 4.13 23.91
CA ARG A 485 -8.20 4.30 25.30
C ARG A 485 -8.26 3.01 26.11
N THR A 486 -9.35 2.23 25.96
CA THR A 486 -9.52 0.96 26.68
C THR A 486 -8.39 -0.02 26.41
N TYR A 487 -7.90 -0.07 25.16
CA TYR A 487 -6.86 -1.01 24.76
C TYR A 487 -5.47 -0.37 24.62
N GLY A 488 -5.28 0.87 25.09
CA GLY A 488 -3.99 1.57 25.06
C GLY A 488 -3.46 1.82 23.66
N ARG A 489 -4.36 2.21 22.72
CA ARG A 489 -4.07 2.53 21.30
C ARG A 489 -4.36 3.97 20.94
N ALA A 490 -4.78 4.78 21.90
CA ALA A 490 -5.03 6.19 21.69
C ALA A 490 -3.72 6.92 21.35
N VAL A 491 -3.78 7.80 20.36
CA VAL A 491 -2.68 8.71 20.07
C VAL A 491 -2.39 9.54 21.33
N GLN A 492 -1.12 9.54 21.76
CA GLN A 492 -0.67 10.49 22.78
C GLN A 492 -0.33 11.79 22.04
N PRO A 493 -0.87 12.95 22.44
CA PRO A 493 -0.38 14.22 21.91
C PRO A 493 1.13 14.27 22.15
N GLU A 494 1.91 14.59 21.12
CA GLU A 494 3.33 14.83 21.31
C GLU A 494 3.48 15.84 22.43
N LYS A 495 4.22 15.48 23.49
CA LYS A 495 4.58 16.46 24.49
C LYS A 495 5.33 17.55 23.73
N PRO A 496 4.94 18.85 23.89
CA PRO A 496 5.75 19.91 23.32
C PRO A 496 7.18 19.66 23.80
N GLU A 497 8.11 19.58 22.85
CA GLU A 497 9.53 19.55 23.17
C GLU A 497 9.78 20.71 24.11
N THR A 498 10.04 20.42 25.38
CA THR A 498 10.54 21.41 26.30
C THR A 498 11.82 21.91 25.65
N PRO A 499 11.97 23.21 25.36
CA PRO A 499 13.23 23.71 24.85
C PRO A 499 14.30 23.23 25.83
N GLU A 500 15.30 22.50 25.33
CA GLU A 500 16.50 22.20 26.12
C GLU A 500 17.00 23.54 26.64
N GLU A 501 16.96 23.71 27.99
CA GLU A 501 17.62 24.86 28.62
C GLU A 501 19.07 24.82 28.15
N PRO A 502 19.60 25.93 27.61
CA PRO A 502 20.98 25.95 27.17
C PRO A 502 21.85 25.57 28.37
N GLU A 503 22.64 24.49 28.25
CA GLU A 503 23.66 24.12 29.23
C GLU A 503 24.46 25.36 29.56
N GLU A 504 24.35 25.85 30.82
CA GLU A 504 25.19 26.90 31.33
C GLU A 504 26.66 26.42 31.23
N THR A 505 27.35 26.97 30.26
CA THR A 505 28.81 26.83 30.14
C THR A 505 29.44 27.40 31.40
N LYS A 506 29.80 26.52 32.34
CA LYS A 506 30.64 26.90 33.50
C LYS A 506 31.93 27.52 32.95
N ALA A 507 32.08 28.80 33.20
CA ALA A 507 33.29 29.53 32.93
C ALA A 507 34.50 28.88 33.66
N PRO A 508 35.71 28.87 33.06
CA PRO A 508 36.89 28.30 33.69
C PRO A 508 37.33 29.14 34.88
N ALA A 509 37.49 28.47 36.02
CA ALA A 509 38.06 29.09 37.22
C ALA A 509 39.50 29.53 36.97
N LYS A 510 39.81 30.79 37.34
CA LYS A 510 41.15 31.37 37.28
C LYS A 510 42.12 30.67 38.21
N SER A 511 43.30 30.36 37.68
CA SER A 511 44.50 29.91 38.36
C SER A 511 45.01 30.95 39.32
N SER A 512 45.37 30.56 40.54
CA SER A 512 46.34 31.27 41.36
C SER A 512 47.28 30.22 41.97
N ASP A 513 48.51 30.18 41.47
CA ASP A 513 49.69 29.66 42.16
C ASP A 513 50.12 30.66 43.28
N PRO A 514 51.05 30.35 44.23
CA PRO A 514 52.12 29.35 44.17
C PRO A 514 52.57 28.70 45.54
N GLU A 515 53.60 27.92 45.34
CA GLU A 515 54.75 27.61 46.25
C GLU A 515 54.76 26.27 46.99
N THR A 516 55.68 25.48 46.49
CA THR A 516 56.79 24.69 47.09
C THR A 516 56.58 23.89 48.40
N GLU A 517 56.79 22.58 48.32
CA GLU A 517 58.00 21.92 48.80
C GLU A 517 58.03 20.40 48.47
N ALA A 518 59.25 19.96 48.16
CA ALA A 518 59.64 18.62 47.76
C ALA A 518 59.67 17.62 48.95
N LYS A 519 59.39 16.32 48.63
CA LYS A 519 60.32 15.19 48.94
C LYS A 519 59.75 13.85 48.49
N SER A 520 60.51 13.28 47.58
CA SER A 520 60.92 11.86 47.33
C SER A 520 60.17 10.72 48.01
N SER A 521 59.74 9.74 47.18
CA SER A 521 60.33 8.37 47.12
C SER A 521 59.47 7.46 46.23
N GLU A 522 60.10 6.85 45.23
CA GLU A 522 59.69 5.71 44.48
C GLU A 522 59.76 4.42 45.31
N PRO A 523 59.51 3.22 44.68
CA PRO A 523 58.23 2.67 44.13
C PRO A 523 57.98 1.29 44.78
N GLU A 524 56.80 0.73 44.59
CA GLU A 524 56.67 -0.73 44.64
C GLU A 524 55.54 -1.25 43.74
N THR A 525 55.93 -2.18 42.94
CA THR A 525 55.19 -3.04 42.04
C THR A 525 54.42 -4.12 42.78
N GLU A 526 53.18 -4.43 42.39
CA GLU A 526 52.65 -5.80 42.45
C GLU A 526 51.43 -5.98 41.55
N GLU A 527 51.64 -6.77 40.62
CA GLU A 527 51.09 -8.01 40.04
C GLU A 527 49.57 -8.23 40.04
N LYS A 528 49.09 -8.48 38.79
CA LYS A 528 47.80 -9.08 38.45
C LYS A 528 47.76 -10.58 38.73
N PRO A 529 46.62 -11.17 39.08
CA PRO A 529 46.40 -12.59 38.85
C PRO A 529 45.52 -12.87 37.63
N LYS A 530 46.10 -13.62 36.72
CA LYS A 530 45.43 -14.30 35.59
C LYS A 530 44.53 -15.43 36.08
N ARG A 531 43.25 -15.46 35.69
CA ARG A 531 42.43 -16.68 35.82
C ARG A 531 42.47 -17.50 34.52
N LYS A 532 42.93 -18.74 34.66
CA LYS A 532 42.97 -19.80 33.66
C LYS A 532 41.57 -20.36 33.41
N TYR A 533 41.21 -20.48 32.12
CA TYR A 533 40.08 -21.30 31.68
C TYR A 533 40.58 -22.71 31.38
N THR A 534 40.05 -23.71 32.05
CA THR A 534 40.30 -25.12 31.77
C THR A 534 39.22 -25.66 30.83
N ARG A 535 39.68 -26.21 29.75
CA ARG A 535 38.92 -26.89 28.67
C ARG A 535 38.65 -28.34 29.10
N ARG A 536 37.40 -28.71 29.28
CA ARG A 536 36.99 -30.10 29.50
C ARG A 536 36.64 -30.73 28.14
N LYS A 537 37.37 -31.77 27.77
CA LYS A 537 37.04 -32.69 26.66
C LYS A 537 35.93 -33.63 27.15
N THR A 538 34.93 -33.85 26.31
CA THR A 538 34.06 -35.01 26.42
C THR A 538 34.11 -35.80 25.12
N ALA A 539 34.11 -37.11 25.28
CA ALA A 539 34.43 -38.14 24.28
C ALA A 539 33.26 -38.36 23.28
N GLU A 540 33.64 -38.72 22.08
CA GLU A 540 32.79 -39.28 21.05
C GLU A 540 32.26 -40.68 21.47
N VAL A 541 30.94 -40.89 21.26
CA VAL A 541 30.35 -42.23 21.20
C VAL A 541 29.62 -42.33 19.88
N SER A 542 30.12 -43.18 19.03
CA SER A 542 29.54 -43.62 17.76
C SER A 542 28.33 -44.55 18.01
N ALA A 543 27.20 -44.33 17.30
CA ALA A 543 26.18 -45.35 17.12
C ALA A 543 25.64 -45.28 15.68
N GLU A 544 25.75 -46.38 14.97
CA GLU A 544 25.21 -46.61 13.62
C GLU A 544 23.67 -46.66 13.62
N PRO A 545 23.00 -46.40 12.48
CA PRO A 545 21.54 -46.38 12.39
C PRO A 545 20.98 -47.75 12.00
N GLU A 546 19.98 -48.19 12.77
CA GLU A 546 19.11 -49.36 12.45
C GLU A 546 18.12 -49.08 11.31
N ALA A 547 17.94 -50.11 10.49
CA ALA A 547 17.15 -50.12 9.26
C ALA A 547 15.62 -50.18 9.54
N LYS A 548 14.81 -49.40 8.81
CA LYS A 548 13.37 -49.44 8.78
C LYS A 548 12.81 -50.54 7.87
N PRO A 549 11.72 -51.24 8.22
CA PRO A 549 11.12 -52.27 7.39
C PRO A 549 10.26 -51.71 6.26
N LYS A 550 10.40 -52.29 5.08
CA LYS A 550 9.62 -52.01 3.86
C LYS A 550 8.17 -52.50 4.00
N ARG A 551 7.20 -51.62 3.81
CA ARG A 551 5.79 -52.01 3.59
C ARG A 551 5.52 -52.29 2.12
N LYS A 552 4.96 -53.50 1.84
CA LYS A 552 4.51 -53.96 0.52
C LYS A 552 3.22 -53.25 0.12
N TYR A 553 3.21 -52.66 -1.07
CA TYR A 553 2.01 -52.17 -1.74
C TYR A 553 1.34 -53.29 -2.54
N THR A 554 0.11 -53.59 -2.25
CA THR A 554 -0.74 -54.46 -3.07
C THR A 554 -1.59 -53.64 -4.03
N ARG A 555 -1.43 -53.96 -5.30
CA ARG A 555 -2.07 -53.36 -6.47
C ARG A 555 -3.53 -53.86 -6.56
N ARG A 556 -4.51 -52.97 -6.46
CA ARG A 556 -5.92 -53.28 -6.76
C ARG A 556 -6.23 -52.97 -8.23
N LYS A 557 -6.84 -53.94 -8.92
CA LYS A 557 -7.25 -53.88 -10.34
C LYS A 557 -8.35 -52.87 -10.54
N LYS A 558 -8.23 -52.16 -11.70
CA LYS A 558 -9.29 -51.34 -12.33
C LYS A 558 -10.44 -52.24 -12.80
N THR A 559 -11.68 -51.83 -12.55
CA THR A 559 -12.87 -52.23 -13.28
C THR A 559 -13.39 -51.02 -14.04
N GLU A 560 -13.57 -51.17 -15.35
CA GLU A 560 -14.17 -50.19 -16.25
C GLU A 560 -15.68 -50.09 -16.02
N PRO A 561 -16.34 -48.95 -16.22
CA PRO A 561 -17.78 -48.87 -16.35
C PRO A 561 -18.22 -48.93 -17.81
N THR A 562 -19.18 -49.76 -18.05
CA THR A 562 -19.98 -49.88 -19.27
C THR A 562 -20.84 -48.63 -19.51
N GLU A 563 -20.89 -48.24 -20.79
CA GLU A 563 -21.87 -47.31 -21.37
C GLU A 563 -23.30 -47.88 -21.29
N GLU A 564 -24.28 -47.04 -20.91
CA GLU A 564 -25.64 -47.13 -21.39
C GLU A 564 -26.32 -45.76 -21.42
N ASN A 565 -26.88 -45.51 -22.60
CA ASN A 565 -27.70 -44.40 -23.06
C ASN A 565 -28.86 -43.98 -22.14
N GLN A 566 -29.10 -42.70 -21.98
CA GLN A 566 -30.24 -41.95 -22.49
C GLN A 566 -30.07 -40.46 -22.24
#